data_e244cadfe296596a9531c5067fe7d7a2
#
_entry.id   e244cadfe296596a9531c5067fe7d7a2
#
_cell.length_a   1.000
_cell.length_b   1.000
_cell.length_c   1.000
_cell.angle_alpha   90.00
_cell.angle_beta   90.00
_cell.angle_gamma   90.00
#
_symmetry.space_group_name_H-M   'P 1'
#
loop_
_entity.id
_entity.type
_entity.pdbx_description
1 polymer ?
#
loop_
_entity_poly.entity_id
_entity_poly.type
_entity_poly.pdbx_seq_one_letter_code
_entity_poly.pdbx_strand_id
1 'polypeptide(L)'
;TVMSPPDLAEQAELGEAVAGKIIQAAKKMANIGGFVSGSALLERRREVQKLSSMVQSIDDLLAGGFETQSLVEVYGEFGSGKTQIGHQLAVNCTMPIEQGGLDGDVFYIDTEDTFRPERITQMARGHGLDPEAVLERIHVARAYNSAHQMLLAEEIKRMSRGVNVKMIIVDSLTSHFRAEFVGRGMLANRQQK
;
A
#
# COMPACT_ATOMS: atom_id res chain seq x y z
N THR A 1 8.26 -14.96 7.44
CA THR A 1 7.77 -15.90 6.39
C THR A 1 7.53 -15.22 5.03
N VAL A 2 7.66 -13.91 4.95
CA VAL A 2 7.57 -13.11 3.71
C VAL A 2 8.95 -12.88 3.08
N MET A 3 10.01 -13.25 3.78
CA MET A 3 11.39 -13.10 3.33
C MET A 3 11.72 -14.12 2.23
N SER A 4 12.46 -13.69 1.20
CA SER A 4 12.96 -14.60 0.17
C SER A 4 14.18 -15.39 0.67
N PRO A 5 14.51 -16.57 0.08
CA PRO A 5 15.71 -17.30 0.47
C PRO A 5 17.00 -16.48 0.38
N PRO A 6 17.25 -15.67 -0.67
CA PRO A 6 18.41 -14.77 -0.72
C PRO A 6 18.43 -13.74 0.41
N ASP A 7 17.30 -13.08 0.72
CA ASP A 7 17.21 -12.07 1.79
C ASP A 7 17.54 -12.69 3.16
N LEU A 8 17.03 -13.91 3.43
CA LEU A 8 17.32 -14.59 4.69
C LEU A 8 18.78 -15.04 4.74
N ALA A 9 19.33 -15.50 3.63
CA ALA A 9 20.73 -15.93 3.52
C ALA A 9 21.67 -14.77 3.86
N GLU A 10 21.42 -13.58 3.30
CA GLU A 10 22.19 -12.36 3.56
C GLU A 10 22.07 -11.90 5.01
N GLN A 11 20.84 -11.81 5.54
CA GLN A 11 20.60 -11.28 6.90
C GLN A 11 21.07 -12.20 8.01
N ALA A 12 21.03 -13.51 7.80
CA ALA A 12 21.39 -14.50 8.81
C ALA A 12 22.79 -15.12 8.58
N GLU A 13 23.55 -14.61 7.59
CA GLU A 13 24.86 -15.13 7.18
C GLU A 13 24.83 -16.65 6.89
N LEU A 14 23.76 -17.11 6.23
CA LEU A 14 23.54 -18.52 5.91
C LEU A 14 23.71 -18.78 4.40
N GLY A 15 23.99 -20.02 4.05
CA GLY A 15 23.91 -20.44 2.65
C GLY A 15 22.45 -20.39 2.15
N GLU A 16 22.21 -19.96 0.91
CA GLU A 16 20.89 -19.81 0.31
C GLU A 16 20.05 -21.10 0.35
N ALA A 17 20.69 -22.26 0.16
CA ALA A 17 20.04 -23.57 0.27
C ALA A 17 19.53 -23.86 1.69
N VAL A 18 20.24 -23.40 2.72
CA VAL A 18 19.85 -23.55 4.12
C VAL A 18 18.70 -22.59 4.42
N ALA A 19 18.81 -21.33 4.00
CA ALA A 19 17.76 -20.33 4.12
C ALA A 19 16.45 -20.80 3.47
N GLY A 20 16.52 -21.41 2.27
CA GLY A 20 15.37 -21.99 1.59
C GLY A 20 14.69 -23.11 2.41
N LYS A 21 15.47 -24.02 3.01
CA LYS A 21 14.92 -25.08 3.89
C LYS A 21 14.26 -24.51 5.15
N ILE A 22 14.88 -23.50 5.77
CA ILE A 22 14.30 -22.81 6.95
C ILE A 22 12.97 -22.15 6.59
N ILE A 23 12.89 -21.44 5.46
CA ILE A 23 11.66 -20.81 5.01
C ILE A 23 10.56 -21.83 4.73
N GLN A 24 10.91 -22.95 4.07
CA GLN A 24 9.95 -24.03 3.82
C GLN A 24 9.45 -24.66 5.12
N ALA A 25 10.33 -24.94 6.09
CA ALA A 25 9.95 -25.45 7.40
C ALA A 25 9.04 -24.47 8.15
N ALA A 26 9.41 -23.17 8.15
CA ALA A 26 8.61 -22.13 8.78
C ALA A 26 7.21 -21.99 8.13
N LYS A 27 7.13 -22.03 6.80
CA LYS A 27 5.85 -22.02 6.07
C LYS A 27 4.97 -23.22 6.43
N LYS A 28 5.58 -24.41 6.54
CA LYS A 28 4.88 -25.65 6.94
C LYS A 28 4.37 -25.55 8.38
N MET A 29 5.19 -25.09 9.32
CA MET A 29 4.80 -24.91 10.74
C MET A 29 3.70 -23.86 10.91
N ALA A 30 3.78 -22.76 10.17
CA ALA A 30 2.79 -21.69 10.19
C ALA A 30 1.56 -21.96 9.30
N ASN A 31 1.50 -23.14 8.66
CA ASN A 31 0.44 -23.52 7.70
C ASN A 31 0.22 -22.45 6.58
N ILE A 32 1.32 -21.85 6.11
CA ILE A 32 1.27 -20.82 5.06
C ILE A 32 1.34 -21.52 3.70
N GLY A 33 0.34 -21.24 2.83
CA GLY A 33 0.23 -21.80 1.49
C GLY A 33 -0.44 -23.16 1.41
N GLY A 34 -0.99 -23.70 2.53
CA GLY A 34 -1.84 -24.87 2.55
C GLY A 34 -3.34 -24.52 2.44
N PHE A 35 -4.18 -25.55 2.19
CA PHE A 35 -5.62 -25.39 2.27
C PHE A 35 -6.07 -25.16 3.72
N VAL A 36 -6.94 -24.18 3.92
CA VAL A 36 -7.61 -23.92 5.19
C VAL A 36 -9.11 -24.03 5.01
N SER A 37 -9.84 -24.35 6.06
CA SER A 37 -11.31 -24.38 6.00
C SER A 37 -11.88 -22.97 5.82
N GLY A 38 -13.05 -22.85 5.20
CA GLY A 38 -13.75 -21.56 5.08
C GLY A 38 -14.05 -20.94 6.45
N SER A 39 -14.31 -21.73 7.48
CA SER A 39 -14.49 -21.24 8.85
C SER A 39 -13.21 -20.63 9.43
N ALA A 40 -12.07 -21.28 9.25
CA ALA A 40 -10.78 -20.73 9.68
C ALA A 40 -10.41 -19.43 8.94
N LEU A 41 -10.78 -19.33 7.65
CA LEU A 41 -10.62 -18.11 6.88
C LEU A 41 -11.54 -16.99 7.40
N LEU A 42 -12.80 -17.32 7.72
CA LEU A 42 -13.75 -16.36 8.28
C LEU A 42 -13.25 -15.78 9.61
N GLU A 43 -12.69 -16.59 10.50
CA GLU A 43 -12.11 -16.10 11.76
C GLU A 43 -10.94 -15.13 11.50
N ARG A 44 -10.03 -15.46 10.58
CA ARG A 44 -8.94 -14.53 10.19
C ARG A 44 -9.46 -13.20 9.63
N ARG A 45 -10.57 -13.22 8.88
CA ARG A 45 -11.17 -12.01 8.34
C ARG A 45 -11.80 -11.09 9.39
N ARG A 46 -12.07 -11.56 10.58
CA ARG A 46 -12.53 -10.72 11.71
C ARG A 46 -11.46 -9.72 12.20
N GLU A 47 -10.18 -9.99 11.91
CA GLU A 47 -9.06 -9.09 12.24
C GLU A 47 -8.84 -8.01 11.18
N VAL A 48 -9.55 -8.08 10.03
CA VAL A 48 -9.44 -7.09 8.96
C VAL A 48 -10.10 -5.79 9.42
N GLN A 49 -9.31 -4.73 9.48
CA GLN A 49 -9.77 -3.39 9.79
C GLN A 49 -10.29 -2.71 8.52
N LYS A 50 -11.08 -1.66 8.69
CA LYS A 50 -11.59 -0.84 7.58
C LYS A 50 -11.24 0.61 7.80
N LEU A 51 -10.74 1.24 6.74
CA LEU A 51 -10.49 2.66 6.67
C LEU A 51 -11.72 3.35 6.11
N SER A 52 -12.32 4.25 6.85
CA SER A 52 -13.45 5.07 6.38
C SER A 52 -12.97 6.07 5.32
N SER A 53 -13.77 6.26 4.28
CA SER A 53 -13.60 7.37 3.33
C SER A 53 -14.07 8.70 3.90
N MET A 54 -14.78 8.71 5.02
CA MET A 54 -15.55 9.85 5.60
C MET A 54 -16.67 10.33 4.68
N VAL A 55 -17.07 9.53 3.70
CA VAL A 55 -18.22 9.75 2.83
C VAL A 55 -19.16 8.56 2.96
N GLN A 56 -20.28 8.75 3.64
CA GLN A 56 -21.21 7.67 4.00
C GLN A 56 -21.60 6.78 2.82
N SER A 57 -21.90 7.38 1.66
CA SER A 57 -22.30 6.62 0.47
C SER A 57 -21.19 5.73 -0.10
N ILE A 58 -19.91 6.11 0.05
CA ILE A 58 -18.77 5.30 -0.34
C ILE A 58 -18.57 4.19 0.68
N ASP A 59 -18.64 4.51 1.95
CA ASP A 59 -18.46 3.53 3.02
C ASP A 59 -19.58 2.47 3.00
N ASP A 60 -20.83 2.87 2.73
CA ASP A 60 -21.94 1.94 2.55
C ASP A 60 -21.71 0.99 1.36
N LEU A 61 -21.23 1.53 0.23
CA LEU A 61 -20.89 0.73 -0.96
C LEU A 61 -19.79 -0.30 -0.65
N LEU A 62 -18.83 0.06 0.18
CA LEU A 62 -17.70 -0.79 0.60
C LEU A 62 -17.98 -1.59 1.88
N ALA A 63 -19.24 -1.63 2.31
CA ALA A 63 -19.66 -2.30 3.54
C ALA A 63 -18.87 -1.86 4.79
N GLY A 64 -18.60 -0.57 4.89
CA GLY A 64 -17.95 0.08 6.05
C GLY A 64 -16.59 0.69 5.79
N GLY A 65 -16.12 0.76 4.54
CA GLY A 65 -14.85 1.38 4.16
C GLY A 65 -13.86 0.44 3.47
N PHE A 66 -12.67 0.94 3.20
CA PHE A 66 -11.59 0.23 2.54
C PHE A 66 -10.96 -0.81 3.47
N GLU A 67 -10.95 -2.08 3.06
CA GLU A 67 -10.39 -3.16 3.88
C GLU A 67 -8.85 -3.07 3.93
N THR A 68 -8.26 -3.28 5.10
CA THR A 68 -6.82 -3.54 5.23
C THR A 68 -6.48 -4.91 4.62
N GLN A 69 -5.20 -5.14 4.32
CA GLN A 69 -4.71 -6.37 3.69
C GLN A 69 -5.34 -6.64 2.31
N SER A 70 -5.82 -5.61 1.62
CA SER A 70 -6.40 -5.68 0.29
C SER A 70 -5.66 -4.78 -0.69
N LEU A 71 -5.80 -5.09 -1.98
CA LEU A 71 -5.40 -4.23 -3.08
C LEU A 71 -6.66 -3.59 -3.67
N VAL A 72 -6.70 -2.25 -3.68
CA VAL A 72 -7.82 -1.49 -4.20
C VAL A 72 -7.36 -0.65 -5.38
N GLU A 73 -8.05 -0.74 -6.50
CA GLU A 73 -7.83 0.11 -7.65
C GLU A 73 -8.99 1.11 -7.79
N VAL A 74 -8.64 2.40 -7.92
CA VAL A 74 -9.59 3.47 -8.25
C VAL A 74 -9.29 3.94 -9.66
N TYR A 75 -10.23 3.78 -10.58
CA TYR A 75 -10.08 4.18 -11.97
C TYR A 75 -11.21 5.10 -12.42
N GLY A 76 -10.96 5.89 -13.45
CA GLY A 76 -11.91 6.84 -14.01
C GLY A 76 -11.23 7.84 -14.94
N GLU A 77 -12.03 8.71 -15.57
CA GLU A 77 -11.55 9.74 -16.46
C GLU A 77 -10.64 10.75 -15.78
N PHE A 78 -9.90 11.51 -16.58
CA PHE A 78 -9.14 12.64 -16.07
C PHE A 78 -10.05 13.64 -15.34
N GLY A 79 -9.58 14.18 -14.22
CA GLY A 79 -10.36 15.12 -13.43
C GLY A 79 -11.47 14.52 -12.55
N SER A 80 -11.65 13.18 -12.53
CA SER A 80 -12.70 12.51 -11.72
C SER A 80 -12.42 12.47 -10.22
N GLY A 81 -11.29 13.00 -9.75
CA GLY A 81 -10.98 13.10 -8.32
C GLY A 81 -10.17 11.93 -7.73
N LYS A 82 -9.61 11.02 -8.54
CA LYS A 82 -8.80 9.88 -8.06
C LYS A 82 -7.69 10.29 -7.09
N THR A 83 -6.87 11.27 -7.47
CA THR A 83 -5.81 11.86 -6.62
C THR A 83 -6.39 12.45 -5.33
N GLN A 84 -7.58 13.10 -5.40
CA GLN A 84 -8.24 13.65 -4.21
C GLN A 84 -8.68 12.56 -3.24
N ILE A 85 -9.17 11.42 -3.76
CA ILE A 85 -9.47 10.24 -2.93
C ILE A 85 -8.19 9.72 -2.28
N GLY A 86 -7.10 9.60 -3.03
CA GLY A 86 -5.79 9.19 -2.49
C GLY A 86 -5.32 10.11 -1.36
N HIS A 87 -5.36 11.43 -1.55
CA HIS A 87 -5.00 12.41 -0.51
C HIS A 87 -5.91 12.29 0.72
N GLN A 88 -7.23 12.17 0.52
CA GLN A 88 -8.18 12.05 1.63
C GLN A 88 -7.93 10.77 2.43
N LEU A 89 -7.75 9.63 1.76
CA LEU A 89 -7.45 8.36 2.42
C LEU A 89 -6.10 8.40 3.16
N ALA A 90 -5.10 9.11 2.61
CA ALA A 90 -3.83 9.32 3.30
C ALA A 90 -4.03 10.06 4.64
N VAL A 91 -4.81 11.14 4.65
CA VAL A 91 -5.15 11.85 5.88
C VAL A 91 -5.94 10.94 6.84
N ASN A 92 -6.98 10.29 6.35
CA ASN A 92 -7.85 9.43 7.18
C ASN A 92 -7.05 8.28 7.81
N CYS A 93 -6.08 7.71 7.10
CA CYS A 93 -5.22 6.63 7.60
C CYS A 93 -4.46 7.02 8.87
N THR A 94 -4.06 8.29 9.00
CA THR A 94 -3.35 8.79 10.19
C THR A 94 -4.26 9.01 11.40
N MET A 95 -5.58 9.06 11.20
CA MET A 95 -6.55 9.28 12.27
C MET A 95 -6.62 8.09 13.24
N PRO A 96 -7.06 8.33 14.49
CA PRO A 96 -7.35 7.27 15.44
C PRO A 96 -8.36 6.25 14.90
N ILE A 97 -8.24 4.99 15.32
CA ILE A 97 -9.13 3.89 14.89
C ILE A 97 -10.59 4.19 15.27
N GLU A 98 -10.82 4.77 16.44
CA GLU A 98 -12.15 5.13 16.95
C GLU A 98 -12.84 6.19 16.10
N GLN A 99 -12.07 6.92 15.29
CA GLN A 99 -12.57 7.94 14.36
C GLN A 99 -12.64 7.43 12.92
N GLY A 100 -12.50 6.13 12.69
CA GLY A 100 -12.54 5.52 11.36
C GLY A 100 -11.21 5.53 10.62
N GLY A 101 -10.12 5.90 11.29
CA GLY A 101 -8.74 5.82 10.80
C GLY A 101 -8.11 4.44 11.03
N LEU A 102 -6.81 4.36 10.84
CA LEU A 102 -5.99 3.16 11.11
C LEU A 102 -4.84 3.44 12.08
N ASP A 103 -4.73 4.67 12.58
CA ASP A 103 -3.60 5.15 13.39
C ASP A 103 -2.26 4.74 12.79
N GLY A 104 -2.09 4.89 11.47
CA GLY A 104 -0.98 4.38 10.70
C GLY A 104 -0.30 5.42 9.83
N ASP A 105 0.90 5.06 9.37
CA ASP A 105 1.67 5.84 8.43
C ASP A 105 1.36 5.43 6.99
N VAL A 106 1.58 6.36 6.07
CA VAL A 106 1.27 6.21 4.66
C VAL A 106 2.54 6.39 3.83
N PHE A 107 2.78 5.49 2.89
CA PHE A 107 3.73 5.73 1.81
C PHE A 107 2.98 6.14 0.55
N TYR A 108 3.39 7.25 -0.05
CA TYR A 108 2.77 7.80 -1.26
C TYR A 108 3.82 7.85 -2.39
N ILE A 109 3.65 7.02 -3.42
CA ILE A 109 4.46 7.07 -4.64
C ILE A 109 3.72 7.96 -5.64
N ASP A 110 4.28 9.12 -5.93
CA ASP A 110 3.75 10.09 -6.89
C ASP A 110 4.48 9.94 -8.23
N THR A 111 3.77 9.54 -9.27
CA THR A 111 4.32 9.36 -10.62
C THR A 111 4.03 10.53 -11.56
N GLU A 112 3.15 11.44 -11.17
CA GLU A 112 2.66 12.55 -12.01
C GLU A 112 3.02 13.94 -11.47
N ASP A 113 3.75 13.99 -10.35
CA ASP A 113 4.09 15.25 -9.66
C ASP A 113 2.84 16.03 -9.22
N THR A 114 1.87 15.32 -8.71
CA THR A 114 0.55 15.88 -8.34
C THR A 114 0.31 15.94 -6.84
N PHE A 115 1.19 15.38 -6.03
CA PHE A 115 1.08 15.49 -4.57
C PHE A 115 1.21 16.94 -4.12
N ARG A 116 0.29 17.38 -3.28
CA ARG A 116 0.26 18.77 -2.77
C ARG A 116 0.12 18.76 -1.24
N PRO A 117 1.21 19.06 -0.49
CA PRO A 117 1.16 19.17 0.97
C PRO A 117 0.12 20.17 1.46
N GLU A 118 -0.13 21.23 0.72
CA GLU A 118 -1.14 22.24 1.05
C GLU A 118 -2.55 21.64 1.03
N ARG A 119 -2.78 20.68 0.14
CA ARG A 119 -4.07 19.98 0.08
C ARG A 119 -4.24 19.02 1.26
N ILE A 120 -3.19 18.31 1.65
CA ILE A 120 -3.18 17.50 2.88
C ILE A 120 -3.47 18.37 4.10
N THR A 121 -2.79 19.51 4.22
CA THR A 121 -3.00 20.50 5.28
C THR A 121 -4.48 20.95 5.35
N GLN A 122 -5.08 21.25 4.19
CA GLN A 122 -6.47 21.66 4.13
C GLN A 122 -7.43 20.55 4.60
N MET A 123 -7.19 19.32 4.16
CA MET A 123 -7.99 18.16 4.56
C MET A 123 -7.85 17.85 6.05
N ALA A 124 -6.62 17.88 6.57
CA ALA A 124 -6.35 17.67 8.00
C ALA A 124 -7.10 18.69 8.87
N ARG A 125 -7.03 19.99 8.51
CA ARG A 125 -7.80 21.04 9.20
C ARG A 125 -9.30 20.81 9.14
N GLY A 126 -9.82 20.33 8.00
CA GLY A 126 -11.23 20.00 7.83
C GLY A 126 -11.72 18.92 8.80
N HIS A 127 -10.83 18.04 9.25
CA HIS A 127 -11.09 17.02 10.25
C HIS A 127 -10.68 17.43 11.69
N GLY A 128 -10.23 18.67 11.88
CA GLY A 128 -9.76 19.14 13.20
C GLY A 128 -8.44 18.52 13.64
N LEU A 129 -7.66 17.98 12.70
CA LEU A 129 -6.33 17.39 12.97
C LEU A 129 -5.23 18.46 12.91
N ASP A 130 -4.12 18.20 13.59
CA ASP A 130 -2.89 18.97 13.41
C ASP A 130 -2.24 18.62 12.06
N PRO A 131 -2.14 19.59 11.11
CA PRO A 131 -1.61 19.31 9.79
C PRO A 131 -0.13 18.89 9.80
N GLU A 132 0.67 19.42 10.72
CA GLU A 132 2.09 19.06 10.81
C GLU A 132 2.26 17.61 11.24
N ALA A 133 1.52 17.18 12.27
CA ALA A 133 1.52 15.80 12.71
C ALA A 133 1.01 14.82 11.64
N VAL A 134 0.02 15.22 10.83
CA VAL A 134 -0.46 14.42 9.70
C VAL A 134 0.59 14.31 8.60
N LEU A 135 1.24 15.42 8.24
CA LEU A 135 2.26 15.45 7.19
C LEU A 135 3.49 14.61 7.55
N GLU A 136 3.92 14.60 8.81
CA GLU A 136 5.03 13.76 9.28
C GLU A 136 4.79 12.26 9.11
N ARG A 137 3.52 11.85 9.08
CA ARG A 137 3.12 10.44 8.91
C ARG A 137 2.86 10.04 7.45
N ILE A 138 2.98 10.97 6.50
CA ILE A 138 2.81 10.70 5.06
C ILE A 138 4.16 10.82 4.37
N HIS A 139 4.78 9.68 4.07
CA HIS A 139 6.08 9.59 3.43
C HIS A 139 5.90 9.60 1.92
N VAL A 140 6.36 10.66 1.26
CA VAL A 140 6.14 10.88 -0.18
C VAL A 140 7.42 10.67 -0.96
N ALA A 141 7.34 9.93 -2.06
CA ALA A 141 8.44 9.79 -3.01
C ALA A 141 7.93 10.00 -4.43
N ARG A 142 8.65 10.85 -5.20
CA ARG A 142 8.39 11.02 -6.64
C ARG A 142 9.08 9.92 -7.43
N ALA A 143 8.34 9.17 -8.23
CA ALA A 143 8.89 8.24 -9.20
C ALA A 143 9.13 8.97 -10.54
N TYR A 144 10.33 8.82 -11.11
CA TYR A 144 10.69 9.46 -12.38
C TYR A 144 10.52 8.55 -13.60
N ASN A 145 10.48 7.25 -13.39
CA ASN A 145 10.30 6.24 -14.42
C ASN A 145 9.85 4.90 -13.79
N SER A 146 9.52 3.91 -14.62
CA SER A 146 9.04 2.60 -14.13
C SER A 146 10.07 1.86 -13.29
N ALA A 147 11.35 1.93 -13.63
CA ALA A 147 12.43 1.30 -12.86
C ALA A 147 12.56 1.93 -11.47
N HIS A 148 12.52 3.28 -11.38
CA HIS A 148 12.54 3.98 -10.10
C HIS A 148 11.30 3.68 -9.27
N GLN A 149 10.12 3.58 -9.89
CA GLN A 149 8.88 3.18 -9.20
C GLN A 149 9.00 1.81 -8.54
N MET A 150 9.62 0.83 -9.22
CA MET A 150 9.88 -0.50 -8.63
C MET A 150 10.88 -0.43 -7.47
N LEU A 151 11.95 0.35 -7.60
CA LEU A 151 12.91 0.56 -6.50
C LEU A 151 12.26 1.18 -5.27
N LEU A 152 11.37 2.17 -5.43
CA LEU A 152 10.62 2.77 -4.33
C LEU A 152 9.72 1.74 -3.63
N ALA A 153 9.10 0.82 -4.37
CA ALA A 153 8.30 -0.26 -3.78
C ALA A 153 9.16 -1.20 -2.90
N GLU A 154 10.38 -1.55 -3.35
CA GLU A 154 11.33 -2.33 -2.54
C GLU A 154 11.82 -1.54 -1.32
N GLU A 155 12.01 -0.23 -1.46
CA GLU A 155 12.40 0.63 -0.34
C GLU A 155 11.32 0.70 0.73
N ILE A 156 10.05 0.81 0.35
CA ILE A 156 8.91 0.75 1.29
C ILE A 156 8.98 -0.54 2.10
N LYS A 157 9.22 -1.69 1.46
CA LYS A 157 9.36 -2.99 2.14
C LYS A 157 10.47 -2.97 3.21
N ARG A 158 11.57 -2.26 2.94
CA ARG A 158 12.68 -2.09 3.89
C ARG A 158 12.31 -1.14 5.03
N MET A 159 11.72 0.01 4.71
CA MET A 159 11.36 1.05 5.69
C MET A 159 10.21 0.62 6.60
N SER A 160 9.28 -0.19 6.11
CA SER A 160 8.12 -0.67 6.89
C SER A 160 8.46 -1.49 8.13
N ARG A 161 9.72 -1.90 8.29
CA ARG A 161 10.19 -2.58 9.53
C ARG A 161 10.32 -1.65 10.72
N GLY A 162 10.46 -0.34 10.51
CA GLY A 162 10.63 0.68 11.55
C GLY A 162 9.47 1.66 11.67
N VAL A 163 8.44 1.52 10.83
CA VAL A 163 7.33 2.46 10.70
C VAL A 163 6.00 1.70 10.75
N ASN A 164 4.98 2.25 11.40
CA ASN A 164 3.65 1.62 11.49
C ASN A 164 2.84 1.83 10.19
N VAL A 165 3.32 1.26 9.08
CA VAL A 165 2.70 1.41 7.77
C VAL A 165 1.34 0.70 7.73
N LYS A 166 0.30 1.45 7.37
CA LYS A 166 -1.07 0.94 7.19
C LYS A 166 -1.58 1.10 5.77
N MET A 167 -0.99 2.01 4.98
CA MET A 167 -1.42 2.27 3.61
C MET A 167 -0.22 2.58 2.70
N ILE A 168 -0.32 2.10 1.47
CA ILE A 168 0.57 2.48 0.37
C ILE A 168 -0.32 2.98 -0.76
N ILE A 169 -0.03 4.17 -1.27
CA ILE A 169 -0.72 4.79 -2.40
C ILE A 169 0.25 4.92 -3.55
N VAL A 170 -0.18 4.55 -4.75
CA VAL A 170 0.58 4.76 -5.99
C VAL A 170 -0.30 5.53 -6.98
N ASP A 171 0.04 6.77 -7.23
CA ASP A 171 -0.73 7.66 -8.10
C ASP A 171 0.15 8.21 -9.24
N SER A 172 0.06 7.61 -10.41
CA SER A 172 -0.72 6.45 -10.84
C SER A 172 0.18 5.24 -11.08
N LEU A 173 -0.35 4.03 -10.88
CA LEU A 173 0.44 2.80 -11.02
C LEU A 173 0.99 2.62 -12.45
N THR A 174 0.23 2.96 -13.47
CA THR A 174 0.52 2.57 -14.86
C THR A 174 1.09 3.69 -15.74
N SER A 175 1.21 4.95 -15.28
CA SER A 175 1.61 6.08 -16.12
C SER A 175 2.98 5.88 -16.76
N HIS A 176 4.02 5.58 -15.98
CA HIS A 176 5.37 5.34 -16.49
C HIS A 176 5.44 4.10 -17.38
N PHE A 177 4.78 3.01 -16.98
CA PHE A 177 4.75 1.79 -17.79
C PHE A 177 4.06 2.01 -19.15
N ARG A 178 3.02 2.86 -19.22
CA ARG A 178 2.38 3.22 -20.49
C ARG A 178 3.25 4.12 -21.35
N ALA A 179 4.00 5.04 -20.74
CA ALA A 179 4.88 5.95 -21.44
C ALA A 179 6.12 5.24 -22.01
N GLU A 180 6.70 4.30 -21.28
CA GLU A 180 7.95 3.62 -21.67
C GLU A 180 7.71 2.42 -22.59
N PHE A 181 6.61 1.68 -22.42
CA PHE A 181 6.29 0.48 -23.19
C PHE A 181 5.16 0.75 -24.19
N VAL A 182 5.49 1.52 -25.24
CA VAL A 182 4.54 1.99 -26.26
C VAL A 182 4.37 0.95 -27.36
N GLY A 183 3.13 0.76 -27.83
CA GLY A 183 2.79 -0.10 -28.96
C GLY A 183 2.49 -1.55 -28.60
N ARG A 184 1.80 -2.25 -29.55
CA ARG A 184 1.30 -3.63 -29.32
C ARG A 184 2.43 -4.63 -29.10
N GLY A 185 3.59 -4.46 -29.72
CA GLY A 185 4.74 -5.34 -29.56
C GLY A 185 5.40 -5.31 -28.18
N MET A 186 5.19 -4.23 -27.41
CA MET A 186 5.76 -4.06 -26.06
C MET A 186 4.78 -4.43 -24.95
N LEU A 187 3.55 -4.83 -25.30
CA LEU A 187 2.49 -5.12 -24.31
C LEU A 187 2.89 -6.26 -23.36
N ALA A 188 3.49 -7.33 -23.89
CA ALA A 188 3.95 -8.46 -23.08
C ALA A 188 5.04 -8.03 -22.07
N ASN A 189 6.03 -7.25 -22.51
CA ASN A 189 7.09 -6.73 -21.66
C ASN A 189 6.55 -5.80 -20.55
N ARG A 190 5.52 -4.99 -20.87
CA ARG A 190 4.86 -4.12 -19.89
C ARG A 190 4.09 -4.91 -18.83
N GLN A 191 3.49 -6.06 -19.22
CA GLN A 191 2.73 -6.90 -18.29
C GLN A 191 3.61 -7.80 -17.41
N GLN A 192 4.87 -8.01 -17.78
CA GLN A 192 5.83 -8.81 -17.01
C GLN A 192 6.57 -8.00 -15.93
N LYS A 193 6.54 -6.69 -16.02
CA LYS A 193 7.14 -5.75 -15.03
C LYS A 193 6.08 -5.20 -14.09
#